data_c40a0cdacfde38bbde8ea466d9dc11ec
#
_entry.id   c40a0cdacfde38bbde8ea466d9dc11ec
#
_cell.length_a   1.000
_cell.length_b   1.000
_cell.length_c   1.000
_cell.angle_alpha   90.00
_cell.angle_beta   90.00
_cell.angle_gamma   90.00
#
_symmetry.space_group_name_H-M   'P 1'
#
loop_
_entity.id
_entity.type
_entity.pdbx_description
1 polymer ?
#
loop_
_entity_poly.entity_id
_entity_poly.type
_entity_poly.pdbx_seq_one_letter_code
_entity_poly.pdbx_strand_id
1 'polypeptide(L)'
;LGTHSLVWDEAQKLAGKDPDFNRRDLWEAIEAGHFPEYELGLQIVEAEDEHAFDFDLLDPTKIIPEEEVPLRMVGKMVLDRNPDNFFAETEQIAFHPGHVVPGIDFTNDPLLQGRLFSYLDTQLIRLGGPNFAE
;
A
#
# COMPACT_ATOMS: atom_id res chain seq x y z
N LEU A 1 -2.35 -14.08 -1.93
CA LEU A 1 -2.92 -13.49 -0.72
C LEU A 1 -3.78 -14.51 0.02
N GLY A 2 -3.34 -15.75 -0.04
CA GLY A 2 -3.98 -16.83 0.68
C GLY A 2 -3.77 -16.71 2.18
N THR A 3 -4.54 -17.48 2.92
CA THR A 3 -4.45 -17.65 4.37
C THR A 3 -3.13 -18.28 4.83
N HIS A 4 -2.21 -18.57 3.93
CA HIS A 4 -0.96 -19.25 4.20
C HIS A 4 0.23 -18.44 3.70
N SER A 5 1.17 -18.17 4.59
CA SER A 5 2.48 -17.67 4.23
C SER A 5 3.34 -18.81 3.69
N LEU A 6 3.99 -18.59 2.56
CA LEU A 6 5.02 -19.50 2.07
C LEU A 6 6.30 -19.34 2.90
N VAL A 7 7.00 -20.43 3.17
CA VAL A 7 8.35 -20.34 3.69
C VAL A 7 9.30 -19.79 2.62
N TRP A 8 10.41 -19.20 3.04
CA TRP A 8 11.32 -18.46 2.14
C TRP A 8 11.73 -19.25 0.90
N ASP A 9 12.16 -20.50 1.06
CA ASP A 9 12.62 -21.35 -0.04
C ASP A 9 11.52 -21.65 -1.05
N GLU A 10 10.30 -21.86 -0.59
CA GLU A 10 9.13 -22.09 -1.46
C GLU A 10 8.74 -20.82 -2.20
N ALA A 11 8.77 -19.68 -1.52
CA ALA A 11 8.50 -18.39 -2.13
C ALA A 11 9.50 -18.07 -3.24
N GLN A 12 10.80 -18.33 -3.01
CA GLN A 12 11.85 -18.14 -4.02
C GLN A 12 11.67 -19.06 -5.23
N LYS A 13 11.37 -20.34 -5.01
CA LYS A 13 11.11 -21.29 -6.09
C LYS A 13 9.90 -20.88 -6.93
N LEU A 14 8.84 -20.45 -6.27
CA LEU A 14 7.62 -20.00 -6.94
C LEU A 14 7.85 -18.71 -7.73
N ALA A 15 8.55 -17.73 -7.15
CA ALA A 15 8.90 -16.49 -7.82
C ALA A 15 9.80 -16.71 -9.07
N GLY A 16 10.73 -17.67 -8.99
CA GLY A 16 11.56 -18.07 -10.13
C GLY A 16 10.79 -18.82 -11.22
N LYS A 17 9.75 -19.54 -10.86
CA LYS A 17 8.88 -20.27 -11.78
C LYS A 17 7.86 -19.38 -12.47
N ASP A 18 7.25 -18.48 -11.71
CA ASP A 18 6.24 -17.53 -12.16
C ASP A 18 6.42 -16.18 -11.43
N PRO A 19 7.09 -15.19 -12.05
CA PRO A 19 7.28 -13.87 -11.44
C PRO A 19 5.98 -13.14 -11.13
N ASP A 20 4.88 -13.52 -11.77
CA ASP A 20 3.55 -12.91 -11.62
C ASP A 20 2.64 -13.68 -10.65
N PHE A 21 3.18 -14.61 -9.87
CA PHE A 21 2.33 -15.52 -9.07
C PHE A 21 1.40 -14.79 -8.08
N ASN A 22 1.84 -13.71 -7.46
CA ASN A 22 1.00 -12.92 -6.54
C ASN A 22 -0.17 -12.25 -7.28
N ARG A 23 0.11 -11.66 -8.43
CA ARG A 23 -0.92 -11.02 -9.25
C ARG A 23 -1.91 -12.03 -9.81
N ARG A 24 -1.42 -13.18 -10.25
CA ARG A 24 -2.25 -14.28 -10.76
C ARG A 24 -3.14 -14.87 -9.67
N ASP A 25 -2.59 -15.13 -8.49
CA ASP A 25 -3.33 -15.65 -7.34
C ASP A 25 -4.51 -14.73 -6.96
N LEU A 26 -4.26 -13.42 -6.88
CA LEU A 26 -5.30 -12.45 -6.57
C LEU A 26 -6.38 -12.39 -7.67
N TRP A 27 -5.96 -12.34 -8.92
CA TRP A 27 -6.88 -12.30 -10.06
C TRP A 27 -7.80 -13.53 -10.09
N GLU A 28 -7.20 -14.71 -10.00
CA GLU A 28 -7.92 -15.98 -10.03
C GLU A 28 -8.85 -16.15 -8.82
N ALA A 29 -8.43 -15.71 -7.64
CA ALA A 29 -9.25 -15.74 -6.45
C ALA A 29 -10.52 -14.88 -6.61
N ILE A 30 -10.41 -13.68 -7.16
CA ILE A 30 -11.54 -12.81 -7.41
C ILE A 30 -12.47 -13.40 -8.48
N GLU A 31 -11.93 -13.92 -9.60
CA GLU A 31 -12.72 -14.59 -10.63
C GLU A 31 -13.47 -15.82 -10.10
N ALA A 32 -12.87 -16.54 -9.16
CA ALA A 32 -13.49 -17.70 -8.51
C ALA A 32 -14.51 -17.33 -7.43
N GLY A 33 -14.70 -16.05 -7.12
CA GLY A 33 -15.59 -15.59 -6.06
C GLY A 33 -15.00 -15.71 -4.64
N HIS A 34 -13.71 -15.98 -4.53
CA HIS A 34 -12.99 -16.00 -3.26
C HIS A 34 -12.43 -14.59 -2.99
N PHE A 35 -13.26 -13.69 -2.50
CA PHE A 35 -12.93 -12.29 -2.33
C PHE A 35 -12.03 -12.07 -1.10
N PRO A 36 -10.78 -11.60 -1.28
CA PRO A 36 -9.94 -11.24 -0.15
C PRO A 36 -10.52 -10.07 0.64
N GLU A 37 -10.50 -10.20 1.96
CA GLU A 37 -11.00 -9.20 2.88
C GLU A 37 -9.86 -8.69 3.78
N TYR A 38 -9.85 -7.40 4.03
CA TYR A 38 -8.89 -6.71 4.88
C TYR A 38 -9.62 -5.80 5.85
N GLU A 39 -9.18 -5.77 7.08
CA GLU A 39 -9.64 -4.80 8.06
C GLU A 39 -8.70 -3.59 8.06
N LEU A 40 -9.27 -2.39 8.15
CA LEU A 40 -8.53 -1.15 8.29
C LEU A 40 -8.59 -0.68 9.72
N GLY A 41 -7.44 -0.64 10.35
CA GLY A 41 -7.28 -0.12 11.71
C GLY A 41 -6.39 1.12 11.74
N LEU A 42 -6.63 1.99 12.70
CA LEU A 42 -5.84 3.19 12.96
C LEU A 42 -5.29 3.15 14.39
N GLN A 43 -4.03 3.53 14.51
CA GLN A 43 -3.41 3.88 15.78
C GLN A 43 -3.26 5.40 15.80
N ILE A 44 -3.91 6.07 16.74
CA ILE A 44 -3.94 7.53 16.83
C ILE A 44 -3.01 7.94 17.97
N VAL A 45 -2.03 8.77 17.64
CA VAL A 45 -1.12 9.39 18.59
C VAL A 45 -1.36 10.90 18.54
N GLU A 46 -1.66 11.51 19.67
CA GLU A 46 -1.81 12.97 19.74
C GLU A 46 -0.46 13.66 19.55
N ALA A 47 -0.48 14.88 19.01
CA ALA A 47 0.76 15.60 18.68
C ALA A 47 1.67 15.84 19.90
N GLU A 48 1.09 15.98 21.09
CA GLU A 48 1.81 16.16 22.35
C GLU A 48 2.54 14.89 22.81
N ASP A 49 2.11 13.73 22.34
CA ASP A 49 2.67 12.41 22.66
C ASP A 49 3.65 11.90 21.59
N GLU A 50 3.96 12.69 20.57
CA GLU A 50 4.85 12.29 19.47
C GLU A 50 6.20 11.77 19.96
N HIS A 51 6.71 12.30 21.07
CA HIS A 51 8.01 11.95 21.63
C HIS A 51 7.91 11.07 22.91
N ALA A 52 6.76 10.52 23.21
CA ALA A 52 6.55 9.69 24.40
C ALA A 52 7.06 8.24 24.25
N PHE A 53 7.52 7.88 23.08
CA PHE A 53 7.97 6.51 22.74
C PHE A 53 9.50 6.37 22.82
N ASP A 54 9.98 5.16 23.05
CA ASP A 54 11.40 4.84 23.07
C ASP A 54 12.05 4.84 21.67
N PHE A 55 11.26 5.11 20.63
CA PHE A 55 11.66 5.15 19.24
C PHE A 55 10.97 6.31 18.52
N ASP A 56 11.53 6.70 17.37
CA ASP A 56 10.95 7.72 16.51
C ASP A 56 9.74 7.14 15.76
N LEU A 57 8.57 7.73 15.91
CA LEU A 57 7.34 7.32 15.21
C LEU A 57 7.46 7.43 13.70
N LEU A 58 8.35 8.29 13.21
CA LEU A 58 8.62 8.47 11.77
C LEU A 58 9.70 7.51 11.23
N ASP A 59 10.27 6.66 12.07
CA ASP A 59 11.22 5.65 11.63
C ASP A 59 10.48 4.52 10.89
N PRO A 60 10.70 4.33 9.58
CA PRO A 60 9.98 3.34 8.78
C PRO A 60 10.31 1.89 9.15
N THR A 61 11.32 1.67 10.00
CA THR A 61 11.69 0.34 10.49
C THR A 61 10.97 -0.05 11.78
N LYS A 62 10.18 0.86 12.35
CA LYS A 62 9.46 0.67 13.61
C LYS A 62 7.97 0.42 13.39
N ILE A 63 7.40 -0.31 14.32
CA ILE A 63 5.96 -0.56 14.43
C ILE A 63 5.54 -0.15 15.83
N ILE A 64 4.46 0.59 15.95
CA ILE A 64 3.91 0.96 17.25
C ILE A 64 3.22 -0.28 17.86
N PRO A 65 3.65 -0.75 19.05
CA PRO A 65 2.99 -1.87 19.72
C PRO A 65 1.53 -1.55 20.04
N GLU A 66 0.63 -2.51 19.88
CA GLU A 66 -0.79 -2.32 20.20
C GLU A 66 -1.03 -2.14 21.69
N GLU A 67 -0.12 -2.60 22.53
CA GLU A 67 -0.14 -2.42 23.97
C GLU A 67 0.09 -0.96 24.37
N GLU A 68 0.83 -0.21 23.58
CA GLU A 68 1.09 1.22 23.81
C GLU A 68 0.02 2.10 23.18
N VAL A 69 -0.36 1.80 21.95
CA VAL A 69 -1.45 2.51 21.24
C VAL A 69 -2.42 1.50 20.67
N PRO A 70 -3.62 1.37 21.25
CA PRO A 70 -4.61 0.40 20.79
C PRO A 70 -5.04 0.63 19.35
N LEU A 71 -5.22 -0.45 18.60
CA LEU A 71 -5.72 -0.42 17.24
C LEU A 71 -7.22 -0.16 17.23
N ARG A 72 -7.64 0.90 16.56
CA ARG A 72 -9.06 1.23 16.37
C ARG A 72 -9.50 0.79 14.97
N MET A 73 -10.35 -0.20 14.90
CA MET A 73 -10.92 -0.68 13.65
C MET A 73 -11.91 0.36 13.10
N VAL A 74 -11.72 0.78 11.86
CA VAL A 74 -12.51 1.85 11.22
C VAL A 74 -13.17 1.43 9.92
N GLY A 75 -12.77 0.30 9.34
CA GLY A 75 -13.37 -0.14 8.09
C GLY A 75 -12.94 -1.52 7.65
N LYS A 76 -13.55 -1.95 6.55
CA LYS A 76 -13.27 -3.21 5.88
C LYS A 76 -13.12 -2.96 4.37
N MET A 77 -12.13 -3.54 3.77
CA MET A 77 -11.90 -3.54 2.34
C MET A 77 -12.11 -4.95 1.78
N VAL A 78 -12.94 -5.07 0.77
CA VAL A 78 -13.19 -6.34 0.06
C VAL A 78 -12.77 -6.16 -1.39
N LEU A 79 -11.94 -7.06 -1.91
CA LEU A 79 -11.54 -7.07 -3.31
C LEU A 79 -12.45 -8.03 -4.07
N ASP A 80 -13.50 -7.51 -4.67
CA ASP A 80 -14.62 -8.30 -5.21
C ASP A 80 -14.79 -8.21 -6.73
N ARG A 81 -13.96 -7.43 -7.42
CA ARG A 81 -14.04 -7.27 -8.87
C ARG A 81 -12.68 -7.01 -9.52
N ASN A 82 -12.39 -7.72 -10.58
CA ASN A 82 -11.29 -7.39 -11.48
C ASN A 82 -11.71 -6.33 -12.52
N PRO A 83 -10.78 -5.55 -13.09
CA PRO A 83 -11.09 -4.66 -14.20
C PRO A 83 -11.45 -5.47 -15.46
N ASP A 84 -12.44 -5.01 -16.21
CA ASP A 84 -12.81 -5.60 -17.49
C ASP A 84 -11.93 -5.12 -18.64
N ASN A 85 -11.49 -3.87 -18.57
CA ASN A 85 -10.60 -3.26 -19.55
C ASN A 85 -9.45 -2.54 -18.85
N PHE A 86 -8.28 -3.14 -18.88
CA PHE A 86 -7.08 -2.61 -18.24
C PHE A 86 -6.76 -1.17 -18.71
N PHE A 87 -6.83 -0.91 -20.01
CA PHE A 87 -6.52 0.41 -20.56
C PHE A 87 -7.45 1.50 -20.03
N ALA A 88 -8.75 1.23 -20.01
CA ALA A 88 -9.75 2.19 -19.57
C ALA A 88 -9.79 2.39 -18.03
N GLU A 89 -9.52 1.32 -17.27
CA GLU A 89 -9.75 1.30 -15.82
C GLU A 89 -8.46 1.35 -14.99
N THR A 90 -7.30 0.96 -15.55
CA THR A 90 -6.07 0.76 -14.75
C THR A 90 -4.86 1.49 -15.31
N GLU A 91 -4.74 1.70 -16.62
CA GLU A 91 -3.54 2.27 -17.25
C GLU A 91 -3.14 3.63 -16.67
N GLN A 92 -4.12 4.48 -16.36
CA GLN A 92 -3.90 5.82 -15.82
C GLN A 92 -3.73 5.86 -14.29
N ILE A 93 -3.88 4.73 -13.60
CA ILE A 93 -3.69 4.67 -12.16
C ILE A 93 -2.21 4.81 -11.82
N ALA A 94 -1.90 5.81 -11.02
CA ALA A 94 -0.55 6.05 -10.53
C ALA A 94 -0.59 6.45 -9.05
N PHE A 95 0.10 5.68 -8.21
CA PHE A 95 0.20 5.95 -6.79
C PHE A 95 1.25 7.04 -6.52
N HIS A 96 0.92 7.94 -5.62
CA HIS A 96 1.83 9.00 -5.19
C HIS A 96 1.53 9.37 -3.73
N PRO A 97 2.53 9.42 -2.84
CA PRO A 97 2.29 9.79 -1.44
C PRO A 97 1.78 11.23 -1.27
N GLY A 98 1.95 12.08 -2.27
CA GLY A 98 1.41 13.44 -2.31
C GLY A 98 -0.06 13.55 -2.71
N HIS A 99 -0.68 12.48 -3.20
CA HIS A 99 -2.11 12.43 -3.57
C HIS A 99 -2.97 12.20 -2.32
N VAL A 100 -3.11 13.23 -1.52
CA VAL A 100 -3.86 13.19 -0.26
C VAL A 100 -5.15 14.00 -0.36
N VAL A 101 -6.11 13.64 0.50
CA VAL A 101 -7.38 14.35 0.64
C VAL A 101 -7.29 15.41 1.75
N PRO A 102 -8.21 16.38 1.80
CA PRO A 102 -8.26 17.33 2.92
C PRO A 102 -8.30 16.63 4.27
N GLY A 103 -7.49 17.09 5.21
CA GLY A 103 -7.35 16.49 6.54
C GLY A 103 -6.17 15.54 6.70
N ILE A 104 -5.47 15.21 5.59
CA ILE A 104 -4.20 14.46 5.61
C ILE A 104 -3.08 15.41 5.19
N ASP A 105 -2.00 15.42 5.94
CA ASP A 105 -0.82 16.27 5.71
C ASP A 105 0.47 15.45 5.79
N PHE A 106 1.59 16.10 5.57
CA PHE A 106 2.91 15.49 5.46
C PHE A 106 3.73 15.71 6.73
N THR A 107 4.61 14.78 7.00
CA THR A 107 5.63 14.87 8.05
C THR A 107 6.97 15.33 7.46
N ASN A 108 7.93 15.66 8.34
CA ASN A 108 9.30 15.99 7.94
C ASN A 108 10.19 14.74 7.75
N ASP A 109 9.57 13.56 7.68
CA ASP A 109 10.27 12.31 7.44
C ASP A 109 11.08 12.36 6.13
N PRO A 110 12.41 12.12 6.17
CA PRO A 110 13.26 12.16 4.99
C PRO A 110 12.87 11.14 3.92
N LEU A 111 12.39 9.96 4.33
CA LEU A 111 11.91 8.93 3.40
C LEU A 111 10.67 9.42 2.64
N LEU A 112 9.72 10.02 3.33
CA LEU A 112 8.54 10.61 2.70
C LEU A 112 8.93 11.69 1.69
N GLN A 113 9.83 12.60 2.06
CA GLN A 113 10.30 13.66 1.17
C GLN A 113 10.96 13.09 -0.10
N GLY A 114 11.78 12.06 0.04
CA GLY A 114 12.37 11.35 -1.10
C GLY A 114 11.33 10.65 -1.97
N ARG A 115 10.30 10.07 -1.36
CA ARG A 115 9.19 9.43 -2.07
C ARG A 115 8.32 10.42 -2.84
N LEU A 116 8.04 11.60 -2.30
CA LEU A 116 7.30 12.65 -3.01
C LEU A 116 7.96 13.01 -4.35
N PHE A 117 9.29 13.13 -4.37
CA PHE A 117 10.05 13.35 -5.58
C PHE A 117 10.08 12.14 -6.51
N SER A 118 10.42 10.97 -5.97
CA SER A 118 10.61 9.73 -6.73
C SER A 118 9.33 9.26 -7.45
N TYR A 119 8.19 9.33 -6.80
CA TYR A 119 6.93 8.95 -7.42
C TYR A 119 6.48 9.88 -8.53
N LEU A 120 6.75 11.18 -8.40
CA LEU A 120 6.48 12.15 -9.45
C LEU A 120 7.32 11.84 -10.70
N ASP A 121 8.60 11.60 -10.53
CA ASP A 121 9.51 11.25 -11.64
C ASP A 121 9.08 9.97 -12.34
N THR A 122 8.73 8.94 -11.55
CA THR A 122 8.24 7.65 -12.08
C THR A 122 6.96 7.82 -12.90
N GLN A 123 6.03 8.66 -12.45
CA GLN A 123 4.77 8.89 -13.16
C GLN A 123 4.97 9.60 -14.49
N LEU A 124 5.89 10.54 -14.58
CA LEU A 124 6.23 11.22 -15.83
C LEU A 124 6.66 10.22 -16.91
N ILE A 125 7.41 9.20 -16.54
CA ILE A 125 7.85 8.15 -17.46
C ILE A 125 6.71 7.19 -17.77
N ARG A 126 6.00 6.72 -16.76
CA ARG A 126 4.94 5.73 -16.90
C ARG A 126 3.76 6.22 -17.73
N LEU A 127 3.29 7.42 -17.49
CA LEU A 127 2.11 7.97 -18.15
C LEU A 127 2.44 8.71 -19.46
N GLY A 128 3.71 9.01 -19.68
CA GLY A 128 4.14 9.89 -20.76
C GLY A 128 3.91 11.36 -20.41
N GLY A 129 4.87 12.24 -20.74
CA GLY A 129 4.82 13.65 -20.38
C GLY A 129 3.53 14.37 -20.77
N PRO A 130 3.00 14.20 -22.01
CA PRO A 130 1.76 14.85 -22.43
C PRO A 130 0.54 14.42 -21.62
N ASN A 131 0.47 13.17 -21.21
CA ASN A 131 -0.68 12.61 -20.49
C ASN A 131 -0.63 12.87 -18.98
N PHE A 132 0.50 13.27 -18.46
CA PHE A 132 0.67 13.52 -17.03
C PHE A 132 -0.08 14.78 -16.55
N ALA A 133 -0.23 15.76 -17.42
CA ALA A 133 -0.84 17.04 -17.11
C ALA A 133 -2.35 17.09 -17.41
N GLU A 134 -2.90 16.05 -18.00
CA GLU A 134 -4.33 15.90 -18.30
C GLU A 134 -5.03 15.02 -17.26
#